data_28f6b28c1536ece8140adf4024722c0f
#
_entry.id   28f6b28c1536ece8140adf4024722c0f
#
_cell.length_a   1.000
_cell.length_b   1.000
_cell.length_c   1.000
_cell.angle_alpha   90.00
_cell.angle_beta   90.00
_cell.angle_gamma   90.00
#
_symmetry.space_group_name_H-M   'P 1'
#
loop_
_entity.id
_entity.type
_entity.pdbx_description
1 polymer ?
#
loop_
_entity_poly.entity_id
_entity_poly.type
_entity_poly.pdbx_seq_one_letter_code
_entity_poly.pdbx_strand_id
1 'polypeptide(L)'
;MTAARLQARSLSVGYGERLVVSDLDLDVLSGSVTAVIGPNGCGKSTLLRALGRLLPARSGSVLLDGERIDRTPTREVAKVLAMLPQSPQAPEGLTVAELVARGRHPHQAWYRQWSPEDEAAVASALEMTGMAELAGQTVDELSGGQRQRAWISMALAQGTDLLLLDEPTTYLDLAHQIDVLDLVQRLHRESGRTVVMVLHDLNLAARYADRLVAMKDGRIVVSGPPADVLTEANLLEVFGLDARVVPDPVAGTPLVIPIGHRHRTPER
;
A
#
# COMPACT_ATOMS: atom_id res chain seq x y z
N MET A 1 22.90 -2.22 8.02
CA MET A 1 21.98 -1.23 7.40
C MET A 1 21.15 -2.00 6.38
N THR A 2 19.85 -2.07 6.56
CA THR A 2 18.93 -2.77 5.63
C THR A 2 18.90 -1.97 4.32
N ALA A 3 19.19 -2.63 3.19
CA ALA A 3 19.23 -1.96 1.89
C ALA A 3 17.80 -1.48 1.50
N ALA A 4 17.71 -0.33 0.85
CA ALA A 4 16.45 0.15 0.29
C ALA A 4 16.14 -0.65 -0.98
N ARG A 5 14.95 -1.26 -1.05
CA ARG A 5 14.52 -2.09 -2.16
C ARG A 5 13.79 -1.31 -3.24
N LEU A 6 12.96 -0.34 -2.84
CA LEU A 6 12.26 0.55 -3.74
C LEU A 6 12.60 1.99 -3.36
N GLN A 7 12.97 2.80 -4.35
CA GLN A 7 13.45 4.16 -4.11
C GLN A 7 12.83 5.14 -5.09
N ALA A 8 12.47 6.31 -4.61
CA ALA A 8 12.21 7.48 -5.45
C ALA A 8 13.38 8.45 -5.33
N ARG A 9 13.83 9.02 -6.42
CA ARG A 9 14.93 10.00 -6.50
C ARG A 9 14.49 11.21 -7.29
N SER A 10 14.41 12.35 -6.60
CA SER A 10 13.93 13.64 -7.13
C SER A 10 12.67 13.48 -7.98
N LEU A 11 11.76 12.61 -7.50
CA LEU A 11 10.60 12.15 -8.25
C LEU A 11 9.56 13.26 -8.37
N SER A 12 9.18 13.58 -9.60
CA SER A 12 8.04 14.46 -9.87
C SER A 12 7.04 13.76 -10.80
N VAL A 13 5.76 13.74 -10.38
CA VAL A 13 4.66 13.10 -11.11
C VAL A 13 3.38 13.92 -11.06
N GLY A 14 2.53 13.73 -12.06
CA GLY A 14 1.24 14.43 -12.14
C GLY A 14 0.39 13.99 -13.33
N TYR A 15 -0.75 14.63 -13.49
CA TYR A 15 -1.74 14.33 -14.53
C TYR A 15 -1.92 15.54 -15.47
N GLY A 16 -1.92 15.31 -16.78
CA GLY A 16 -1.95 16.41 -17.77
C GLY A 16 -0.86 17.42 -17.45
N GLU A 17 -1.12 18.69 -17.25
CA GLU A 17 -0.15 19.71 -16.86
C GLU A 17 0.03 19.87 -15.35
N ARG A 18 -0.89 19.31 -14.56
CA ARG A 18 -0.87 19.44 -13.10
C ARG A 18 0.16 18.51 -12.47
N LEU A 19 1.15 19.11 -11.81
CA LEU A 19 2.08 18.40 -10.94
C LEU A 19 1.41 18.10 -9.60
N VAL A 20 1.53 16.85 -9.11
CA VAL A 20 0.91 16.40 -7.85
C VAL A 20 1.97 16.05 -6.82
N VAL A 21 3.06 15.42 -7.24
CA VAL A 21 4.23 15.13 -6.40
C VAL A 21 5.42 15.87 -7.03
N SER A 22 6.22 16.55 -6.21
CA SER A 22 7.30 17.42 -6.67
C SER A 22 8.59 17.15 -5.91
N ASP A 23 9.64 16.79 -6.66
CA ASP A 23 11.01 16.64 -6.18
C ASP A 23 11.09 15.80 -4.87
N LEU A 24 10.54 14.59 -4.92
CA LEU A 24 10.36 13.73 -3.76
C LEU A 24 11.43 12.63 -3.75
N ASP A 25 12.12 12.50 -2.60
CA ASP A 25 13.00 11.37 -2.29
C ASP A 25 12.35 10.45 -1.26
N LEU A 26 12.41 9.15 -1.51
CA LEU A 26 11.89 8.11 -0.61
C LEU A 26 12.73 6.86 -0.70
N ASP A 27 13.06 6.28 0.45
CA ASP A 27 13.66 4.95 0.59
C ASP A 27 12.69 4.01 1.31
N VAL A 28 12.26 2.95 0.61
CA VAL A 28 11.50 1.83 1.18
C VAL A 28 12.49 0.73 1.54
N LEU A 29 12.61 0.45 2.83
CA LEU A 29 13.55 -0.55 3.33
C LEU A 29 13.05 -1.97 3.06
N SER A 30 13.96 -2.87 2.69
CA SER A 30 13.64 -4.28 2.51
C SER A 30 13.13 -4.90 3.81
N GLY A 31 12.09 -5.74 3.71
CA GLY A 31 11.52 -6.42 4.87
C GLY A 31 10.96 -5.44 5.91
N SER A 32 10.28 -4.38 5.49
CA SER A 32 9.58 -3.45 6.37
C SER A 32 8.17 -3.15 5.87
N VAL A 33 7.31 -2.76 6.78
CA VAL A 33 5.98 -2.20 6.48
C VAL A 33 6.08 -0.68 6.59
N THR A 34 5.88 0.02 5.47
CA THR A 34 5.86 1.48 5.38
C THR A 34 4.44 1.96 5.12
N ALA A 35 3.89 2.82 5.98
CA ALA A 35 2.60 3.45 5.74
C ALA A 35 2.79 4.92 5.30
N VAL A 36 2.14 5.27 4.18
CA VAL A 36 2.07 6.64 3.66
C VAL A 36 0.80 7.29 4.19
N ILE A 37 0.95 8.37 4.95
CA ILE A 37 -0.14 9.13 5.58
C ILE A 37 -0.13 10.59 5.10
N GLY A 38 -1.23 11.29 5.28
CA GLY A 38 -1.35 12.69 4.89
C GLY A 38 -2.79 13.08 4.54
N PRO A 39 -3.08 14.38 4.40
CA PRO A 39 -4.42 14.87 4.04
C PRO A 39 -4.92 14.31 2.70
N ASN A 40 -6.23 14.34 2.48
CA ASN A 40 -6.80 13.97 1.20
C ASN A 40 -6.29 14.90 0.08
N GLY A 41 -5.96 14.30 -1.07
CA GLY A 41 -5.45 15.05 -2.23
C GLY A 41 -3.98 15.46 -2.15
N CYS A 42 -3.23 15.13 -1.09
CA CYS A 42 -1.80 15.49 -0.98
C CYS A 42 -0.86 14.69 -1.87
N GLY A 43 -1.33 13.67 -2.62
CA GLY A 43 -0.53 12.94 -3.59
C GLY A 43 -0.15 11.51 -3.22
N LYS A 44 -0.66 10.92 -2.12
CA LYS A 44 -0.33 9.56 -1.65
C LYS A 44 -0.52 8.48 -2.71
N SER A 45 -1.73 8.36 -3.27
CA SER A 45 -2.04 7.39 -4.33
C SER A 45 -1.27 7.67 -5.62
N THR A 46 -0.98 8.95 -5.90
CA THR A 46 -0.15 9.35 -7.05
C THR A 46 1.29 8.87 -6.87
N LEU A 47 1.86 9.03 -5.69
CA LEU A 47 3.18 8.49 -5.34
C LEU A 47 3.18 6.96 -5.48
N LEU A 48 2.19 6.28 -4.89
CA LEU A 48 2.12 4.82 -4.94
C LEU A 48 2.01 4.30 -6.38
N ARG A 49 1.19 4.93 -7.22
CA ARG A 49 1.08 4.61 -8.65
C ARG A 49 2.39 4.82 -9.42
N ALA A 50 3.15 5.86 -9.08
CA ALA A 50 4.45 6.10 -9.68
C ALA A 50 5.48 5.04 -9.24
N LEU A 51 5.51 4.70 -7.94
CA LEU A 51 6.34 3.61 -7.41
C LEU A 51 6.01 2.26 -8.06
N GLY A 52 4.73 1.99 -8.33
CA GLY A 52 4.24 0.80 -9.02
C GLY A 52 4.32 0.87 -10.55
N ARG A 53 4.93 1.93 -11.13
CA ARG A 53 5.03 2.14 -12.59
C ARG A 53 3.68 2.26 -13.31
N LEU A 54 2.59 2.52 -12.62
CA LEU A 54 1.29 2.79 -13.23
C LEU A 54 1.17 4.25 -13.70
N LEU A 55 2.03 5.14 -13.20
CA LEU A 55 2.10 6.54 -13.60
C LEU A 55 3.57 6.88 -13.93
N PRO A 56 3.86 7.35 -15.16
CA PRO A 56 5.23 7.69 -15.54
C PRO A 56 5.73 8.93 -14.78
N ALA A 57 7.02 8.91 -14.40
CA ALA A 57 7.68 10.08 -13.84
C ALA A 57 7.83 11.16 -14.92
N ARG A 58 7.62 12.43 -14.54
CA ARG A 58 7.95 13.59 -15.39
C ARG A 58 9.41 13.97 -15.26
N SER A 59 9.94 13.89 -14.05
CA SER A 59 11.36 14.05 -13.76
C SER A 59 11.75 13.14 -12.60
N GLY A 60 13.03 12.93 -12.41
CA GLY A 60 13.56 11.99 -11.44
C GLY A 60 13.43 10.54 -11.89
N SER A 61 13.43 9.62 -10.95
CA SER A 61 13.34 8.19 -11.24
C SER A 61 12.83 7.38 -10.06
N VAL A 62 12.27 6.21 -10.36
CA VAL A 62 12.01 5.15 -9.40
C VAL A 62 13.00 4.02 -9.65
N LEU A 63 13.66 3.54 -8.60
CA LEU A 63 14.59 2.43 -8.64
C LEU A 63 13.97 1.24 -7.89
N LEU A 64 14.01 0.07 -8.50
CA LEU A 64 13.66 -1.22 -7.91
C LEU A 64 14.93 -2.06 -7.86
N ASP A 65 15.36 -2.46 -6.65
CA ASP A 65 16.61 -3.19 -6.41
C ASP A 65 17.85 -2.52 -7.08
N GLY A 66 17.86 -1.17 -7.11
CA GLY A 66 18.93 -0.35 -7.70
C GLY A 66 18.79 -0.06 -9.20
N GLU A 67 17.89 -0.74 -9.89
CA GLU A 67 17.65 -0.58 -11.33
C GLU A 67 16.48 0.36 -11.60
N ARG A 68 16.56 1.19 -12.65
CA ARG A 68 15.44 2.06 -13.03
C ARG A 68 14.23 1.24 -13.47
N ILE A 69 13.10 1.40 -12.76
CA ILE A 69 11.88 0.63 -12.99
C ILE A 69 11.29 0.88 -14.40
N ASP A 70 11.49 2.06 -14.98
CA ASP A 70 11.02 2.43 -16.32
C ASP A 70 11.80 1.74 -17.45
N ARG A 71 13.02 1.24 -17.17
CA ARG A 71 13.88 0.51 -18.12
C ARG A 71 13.75 -1.00 -18.01
N THR A 72 13.19 -1.50 -16.92
CA THR A 72 12.99 -2.94 -16.70
C THR A 72 11.75 -3.42 -17.45
N PRO A 73 11.73 -4.58 -18.11
CA PRO A 73 10.53 -5.11 -18.76
C PRO A 73 9.37 -5.23 -17.77
N THR A 74 8.14 -4.85 -18.19
CA THR A 74 6.95 -4.83 -17.29
C THR A 74 6.71 -6.18 -16.63
N ARG A 75 6.94 -7.27 -17.35
CA ARG A 75 6.80 -8.62 -16.83
C ARG A 75 7.79 -8.92 -15.69
N GLU A 76 9.02 -8.46 -15.79
CA GLU A 76 10.03 -8.67 -14.75
C GLU A 76 9.74 -7.82 -13.51
N VAL A 77 9.27 -6.58 -13.68
CA VAL A 77 8.77 -5.77 -12.56
C VAL A 77 7.60 -6.48 -11.87
N ALA A 78 6.66 -7.04 -12.63
CA ALA A 78 5.49 -7.72 -12.09
C ALA A 78 5.82 -9.06 -11.38
N LYS A 79 7.00 -9.62 -11.54
CA LYS A 79 7.46 -10.77 -10.74
C LYS A 79 8.03 -10.38 -9.38
N VAL A 80 8.37 -9.11 -9.18
CA VAL A 80 8.99 -8.60 -7.95
C VAL A 80 8.03 -7.73 -7.15
N LEU A 81 7.17 -6.97 -7.83
CA LEU A 81 6.27 -5.99 -7.24
C LEU A 81 4.83 -6.26 -7.65
N ALA A 82 3.94 -6.44 -6.67
CA ALA A 82 2.50 -6.44 -6.87
C ALA A 82 1.88 -5.14 -6.35
N MET A 83 0.83 -4.68 -7.01
CA MET A 83 0.10 -3.49 -6.60
C MET A 83 -1.40 -3.76 -6.56
N LEU A 84 -2.02 -3.39 -5.43
CA LEU A 84 -3.46 -3.34 -5.26
C LEU A 84 -3.91 -1.87 -5.31
N PRO A 85 -4.66 -1.45 -6.35
CA PRO A 85 -5.21 -0.10 -6.42
C PRO A 85 -6.39 0.08 -5.47
N GLN A 86 -6.76 1.33 -5.17
CA GLN A 86 -7.83 1.71 -4.24
C GLN A 86 -9.20 1.14 -4.62
N SER A 87 -9.53 1.08 -5.90
CA SER A 87 -10.84 0.62 -6.39
C SER A 87 -10.64 -0.34 -7.57
N PRO A 88 -10.20 -1.58 -7.31
CA PRO A 88 -10.02 -2.54 -8.36
C PRO A 88 -11.39 -3.02 -8.87
N GLN A 89 -11.48 -3.23 -10.19
CA GLN A 89 -12.70 -3.71 -10.85
C GLN A 89 -12.47 -5.10 -11.43
N ALA A 90 -13.41 -6.01 -11.20
CA ALA A 90 -13.47 -7.31 -11.84
C ALA A 90 -14.57 -7.31 -12.91
N PRO A 91 -14.40 -8.07 -14.01
CA PRO A 91 -15.53 -8.38 -14.89
C PRO A 91 -16.64 -9.08 -14.13
N GLU A 92 -17.89 -8.81 -14.53
CA GLU A 92 -19.07 -9.46 -13.96
C GLU A 92 -19.01 -10.98 -14.09
N GLY A 93 -19.49 -11.69 -13.07
CA GLY A 93 -19.54 -13.14 -13.04
C GLY A 93 -18.20 -13.86 -12.83
N LEU A 94 -17.10 -13.12 -12.59
CA LEU A 94 -15.79 -13.72 -12.31
C LEU A 94 -15.79 -14.38 -10.93
N THR A 95 -15.38 -15.64 -10.85
CA THR A 95 -15.21 -16.32 -9.55
C THR A 95 -13.97 -15.83 -8.82
N VAL A 96 -13.94 -16.04 -7.49
CA VAL A 96 -12.77 -15.71 -6.65
C VAL A 96 -11.53 -16.45 -7.15
N ALA A 97 -11.62 -17.74 -7.46
CA ALA A 97 -10.50 -18.52 -7.99
C ALA A 97 -9.97 -17.94 -9.31
N GLU A 98 -10.87 -17.59 -10.23
CA GLU A 98 -10.48 -16.97 -11.51
C GLU A 98 -9.84 -15.57 -11.33
N LEU A 99 -10.36 -14.77 -10.39
CA LEU A 99 -9.72 -13.50 -10.02
C LEU A 99 -8.29 -13.74 -9.54
N VAL A 100 -8.12 -14.64 -8.57
CA VAL A 100 -6.81 -14.92 -7.95
C VAL A 100 -5.84 -15.50 -8.97
N ALA A 101 -6.31 -16.34 -9.88
CA ALA A 101 -5.51 -16.90 -10.97
C ALA A 101 -4.92 -15.83 -11.90
N ARG A 102 -5.55 -14.65 -12.04
CA ARG A 102 -5.00 -13.53 -12.81
C ARG A 102 -3.68 -13.00 -12.24
N GLY A 103 -3.44 -13.17 -10.94
CA GLY A 103 -2.15 -12.87 -10.31
C GLY A 103 -0.99 -13.64 -10.94
N ARG A 104 -1.25 -14.79 -11.57
CA ARG A 104 -0.22 -15.61 -12.20
C ARG A 104 0.19 -15.16 -13.61
N HIS A 105 -0.49 -14.18 -14.23
CA HIS A 105 -0.16 -13.70 -15.59
C HIS A 105 1.33 -13.37 -15.81
N PRO A 106 2.07 -12.76 -14.87
CA PRO A 106 3.50 -12.50 -15.08
C PRO A 106 4.36 -13.77 -15.22
N HIS A 107 3.88 -14.92 -14.73
CA HIS A 107 4.59 -16.20 -14.77
C HIS A 107 4.24 -17.04 -16.01
N GLN A 108 3.10 -16.74 -16.66
CA GLN A 108 2.64 -17.48 -17.84
C GLN A 108 3.37 -17.03 -19.11
N ALA A 109 3.69 -17.99 -19.97
CA ALA A 109 4.20 -17.71 -21.31
C ALA A 109 3.12 -18.02 -22.35
N TRP A 110 3.23 -17.42 -23.56
CA TRP A 110 2.24 -17.63 -24.64
C TRP A 110 2.04 -19.12 -25.03
N TYR A 111 3.08 -19.97 -24.79
CA TYR A 111 3.07 -21.42 -25.07
C TYR A 111 2.81 -22.27 -23.83
N ARG A 112 2.83 -21.70 -22.60
CA ARG A 112 2.59 -22.40 -21.33
C ARG A 112 1.64 -21.55 -20.49
N GLN A 113 0.34 -21.84 -20.63
CA GLN A 113 -0.71 -21.01 -20.03
C GLN A 113 -0.92 -21.27 -18.54
N TRP A 114 -0.83 -22.53 -18.09
CA TRP A 114 -1.08 -22.90 -16.70
C TRP A 114 -0.14 -24.03 -16.26
N SER A 115 0.35 -23.99 -15.05
CA SER A 115 1.26 -24.97 -14.50
C SER A 115 0.82 -25.43 -13.09
N PRO A 116 1.31 -26.59 -12.59
CA PRO A 116 1.06 -27.03 -11.21
C PRO A 116 1.54 -26.00 -10.17
N GLU A 117 2.60 -25.26 -10.47
CA GLU A 117 3.13 -24.20 -9.62
C GLU A 117 2.16 -23.01 -9.57
N ASP A 118 1.45 -22.69 -10.66
CA ASP A 118 0.42 -21.65 -10.69
C ASP A 118 -0.79 -22.07 -9.84
N GLU A 119 -1.21 -23.34 -9.95
CA GLU A 119 -2.31 -23.88 -9.13
C GLU A 119 -1.97 -23.86 -7.64
N ALA A 120 -0.76 -24.30 -7.28
CA ALA A 120 -0.29 -24.27 -5.91
C ALA A 120 -0.21 -22.82 -5.34
N ALA A 121 0.26 -21.87 -6.15
CA ALA A 121 0.33 -20.46 -5.74
C ALA A 121 -1.07 -19.86 -5.51
N VAL A 122 -2.05 -20.19 -6.35
CA VAL A 122 -3.44 -19.75 -6.19
C VAL A 122 -4.05 -20.38 -4.93
N ALA A 123 -3.91 -21.68 -4.74
CA ALA A 123 -4.42 -22.39 -3.55
C ALA A 123 -3.83 -21.80 -2.27
N SER A 124 -2.50 -21.63 -2.22
CA SER A 124 -1.81 -21.01 -1.07
C SER A 124 -2.28 -19.59 -0.80
N ALA A 125 -2.48 -18.78 -1.82
CA ALA A 125 -2.98 -17.41 -1.66
C ALA A 125 -4.40 -17.37 -1.08
N LEU A 126 -5.27 -18.27 -1.54
CA LEU A 126 -6.64 -18.42 -1.02
C LEU A 126 -6.65 -18.88 0.45
N GLU A 127 -5.80 -19.84 0.81
CA GLU A 127 -5.66 -20.31 2.19
C GLU A 127 -5.15 -19.20 3.12
N MET A 128 -4.06 -18.50 2.74
CA MET A 128 -3.48 -17.42 3.53
C MET A 128 -4.48 -16.31 3.84
N THR A 129 -5.43 -16.05 2.95
CA THR A 129 -6.43 -14.99 3.09
C THR A 129 -7.77 -15.46 3.65
N GLY A 130 -7.91 -16.79 3.92
CA GLY A 130 -9.17 -17.39 4.36
C GLY A 130 -10.27 -17.35 3.30
N MET A 131 -9.90 -17.38 2.01
CA MET A 131 -10.83 -17.32 0.88
C MET A 131 -11.06 -18.66 0.18
N ALA A 132 -10.45 -19.77 0.68
CA ALA A 132 -10.51 -21.08 0.04
C ALA A 132 -11.96 -21.60 -0.12
N GLU A 133 -12.80 -21.47 0.91
CA GLU A 133 -14.21 -21.90 0.86
C GLU A 133 -15.08 -21.06 -0.09
N LEU A 134 -14.64 -19.83 -0.39
CA LEU A 134 -15.32 -18.88 -1.26
C LEU A 134 -14.79 -18.93 -2.71
N ALA A 135 -13.85 -19.81 -3.03
CA ALA A 135 -13.15 -19.85 -4.32
C ALA A 135 -14.11 -19.97 -5.54
N GLY A 136 -15.21 -20.69 -5.38
CA GLY A 136 -16.23 -20.86 -6.44
C GLY A 136 -17.32 -19.78 -6.48
N GLN A 137 -17.38 -18.88 -5.50
CA GLN A 137 -18.36 -17.78 -5.50
C GLN A 137 -17.94 -16.66 -6.46
N THR A 138 -18.90 -15.93 -6.99
CA THR A 138 -18.61 -14.74 -7.82
C THR A 138 -18.16 -13.58 -6.96
N VAL A 139 -17.23 -12.77 -7.48
CA VAL A 139 -16.69 -11.59 -6.77
C VAL A 139 -17.79 -10.59 -6.43
N ASP A 140 -18.84 -10.54 -7.24
CA ASP A 140 -19.96 -9.62 -7.06
C ASP A 140 -20.84 -9.98 -5.86
N GLU A 141 -20.89 -11.27 -5.47
CA GLU A 141 -21.65 -11.77 -4.31
C GLU A 141 -20.94 -11.57 -2.98
N LEU A 142 -19.67 -11.18 -3.00
CA LEU A 142 -18.86 -11.02 -1.79
C LEU A 142 -19.21 -9.74 -1.01
N SER A 143 -19.13 -9.84 0.32
CA SER A 143 -19.12 -8.64 1.18
C SER A 143 -17.90 -7.75 0.85
N GLY A 144 -17.90 -6.50 1.28
CA GLY A 144 -16.77 -5.58 1.07
C GLY A 144 -15.44 -6.14 1.60
N GLY A 145 -15.43 -6.69 2.81
CA GLY A 145 -14.23 -7.27 3.41
C GLY A 145 -13.77 -8.56 2.71
N GLN A 146 -14.70 -9.41 2.28
CA GLN A 146 -14.38 -10.62 1.49
C GLN A 146 -13.82 -10.23 0.12
N ARG A 147 -14.42 -9.24 -0.54
CA ARG A 147 -13.95 -8.72 -1.83
C ARG A 147 -12.53 -8.16 -1.71
N GLN A 148 -12.25 -7.39 -0.65
CA GLN A 148 -10.91 -6.88 -0.40
C GLN A 148 -9.88 -8.02 -0.20
N ARG A 149 -10.23 -9.05 0.57
CA ARG A 149 -9.38 -10.24 0.74
C ARG A 149 -9.16 -11.00 -0.56
N ALA A 150 -10.16 -11.11 -1.43
CA ALA A 150 -10.01 -11.74 -2.74
C ALA A 150 -8.99 -10.99 -3.62
N TRP A 151 -9.01 -9.65 -3.62
CA TRP A 151 -8.03 -8.84 -4.33
C TRP A 151 -6.62 -8.95 -3.74
N ILE A 152 -6.51 -9.02 -2.41
CA ILE A 152 -5.21 -9.29 -1.75
C ILE A 152 -4.72 -10.69 -2.13
N SER A 153 -5.59 -11.71 -2.19
CA SER A 153 -5.24 -13.06 -2.66
C SER A 153 -4.65 -13.03 -4.07
N MET A 154 -5.24 -12.25 -4.98
CA MET A 154 -4.71 -12.07 -6.34
C MET A 154 -3.29 -11.49 -6.31
N ALA A 155 -3.07 -10.43 -5.51
CA ALA A 155 -1.74 -9.84 -5.36
C ALA A 155 -0.74 -10.82 -4.75
N LEU A 156 -1.17 -11.68 -3.81
CA LEU A 156 -0.34 -12.72 -3.20
C LEU A 156 -0.02 -13.87 -4.15
N ALA A 157 -0.99 -14.30 -4.97
CA ALA A 157 -0.78 -15.33 -5.99
C ALA A 157 0.26 -14.91 -7.04
N GLN A 158 0.49 -13.60 -7.21
CA GLN A 158 1.57 -13.08 -8.04
C GLN A 158 2.95 -13.50 -7.54
N GLY A 159 3.09 -13.87 -6.23
CA GLY A 159 4.32 -14.43 -5.67
C GLY A 159 5.44 -13.40 -5.51
N THR A 160 5.11 -12.14 -5.28
CA THR A 160 6.07 -11.04 -5.16
C THR A 160 6.51 -10.80 -3.72
N ASP A 161 7.74 -10.30 -3.56
CA ASP A 161 8.28 -9.91 -2.24
C ASP A 161 7.94 -8.47 -1.85
N LEU A 162 7.45 -7.66 -2.79
CA LEU A 162 7.09 -6.26 -2.59
C LEU A 162 5.62 -6.03 -2.93
N LEU A 163 4.86 -5.50 -1.96
CA LEU A 163 3.44 -5.21 -2.10
C LEU A 163 3.19 -3.71 -1.94
N LEU A 164 2.50 -3.11 -2.90
CA LEU A 164 1.98 -1.75 -2.84
C LEU A 164 0.46 -1.80 -2.67
N LEU A 165 -0.09 -1.27 -1.58
CA LEU A 165 -1.50 -1.32 -1.24
C LEU A 165 -2.07 0.11 -1.15
N ASP A 166 -2.89 0.51 -2.12
CA ASP A 166 -3.51 1.83 -2.15
C ASP A 166 -4.84 1.80 -1.38
N GLU A 167 -4.83 2.28 -0.14
CA GLU A 167 -5.98 2.34 0.76
C GLU A 167 -6.71 0.99 0.94
N PRO A 168 -6.02 -0.06 1.41
CA PRO A 168 -6.58 -1.41 1.46
C PRO A 168 -7.73 -1.58 2.47
N THR A 169 -7.98 -0.59 3.31
CA THR A 169 -9.00 -0.61 4.38
C THR A 169 -10.19 0.33 4.11
N THR A 170 -10.20 1.04 2.98
CA THR A 170 -11.26 1.98 2.63
C THR A 170 -12.60 1.23 2.39
N TYR A 171 -13.70 1.83 2.85
CA TYR A 171 -15.07 1.27 2.83
C TYR A 171 -15.31 0.03 3.70
N LEU A 172 -14.37 -0.33 4.58
CA LEU A 172 -14.52 -1.41 5.54
C LEU A 172 -14.88 -0.88 6.92
N ASP A 173 -15.70 -1.60 7.67
CA ASP A 173 -15.86 -1.36 9.10
C ASP A 173 -14.58 -1.70 9.87
N LEU A 174 -14.52 -1.28 11.13
CA LEU A 174 -13.31 -1.40 11.95
C LEU A 174 -12.82 -2.86 12.08
N ALA A 175 -13.74 -3.83 12.24
CA ALA A 175 -13.37 -5.22 12.39
C ALA A 175 -12.68 -5.74 11.12
N HIS A 176 -13.26 -5.48 9.95
CA HIS A 176 -12.68 -5.88 8.68
C HIS A 176 -11.39 -5.12 8.33
N GLN A 177 -11.24 -3.84 8.78
CA GLN A 177 -9.95 -3.13 8.65
C GLN A 177 -8.84 -3.84 9.43
N ILE A 178 -9.13 -4.25 10.66
CA ILE A 178 -8.18 -5.01 11.49
C ILE A 178 -7.84 -6.34 10.83
N ASP A 179 -8.83 -7.10 10.34
CA ASP A 179 -8.59 -8.38 9.63
C ASP A 179 -7.61 -8.23 8.46
N VAL A 180 -7.77 -7.17 7.66
CA VAL A 180 -6.89 -6.88 6.51
C VAL A 180 -5.49 -6.50 6.98
N LEU A 181 -5.36 -5.66 8.00
CA LEU A 181 -4.06 -5.22 8.52
C LEU A 181 -3.33 -6.35 9.25
N ASP A 182 -4.04 -7.20 10.00
CA ASP A 182 -3.48 -8.42 10.61
C ASP A 182 -2.98 -9.40 9.54
N LEU A 183 -3.72 -9.55 8.44
CA LEU A 183 -3.25 -10.32 7.29
C LEU A 183 -1.95 -9.75 6.72
N VAL A 184 -1.87 -8.45 6.47
CA VAL A 184 -0.66 -7.78 5.97
C VAL A 184 0.51 -7.97 6.93
N GLN A 185 0.28 -7.82 8.23
CA GLN A 185 1.32 -8.00 9.25
C GLN A 185 1.79 -9.47 9.33
N ARG A 186 0.89 -10.44 9.23
CA ARG A 186 1.24 -11.86 9.16
C ARG A 186 2.11 -12.16 7.94
N LEU A 187 1.72 -11.68 6.76
CA LEU A 187 2.50 -11.84 5.52
C LEU A 187 3.90 -11.24 5.65
N HIS A 188 4.01 -10.06 6.25
CA HIS A 188 5.31 -9.45 6.52
C HIS A 188 6.15 -10.33 7.48
N ARG A 189 5.60 -10.76 8.62
CA ARG A 189 6.33 -11.53 9.64
C ARG A 189 6.73 -12.93 9.17
N GLU A 190 5.85 -13.64 8.46
CA GLU A 190 6.08 -15.02 8.03
C GLU A 190 6.95 -15.13 6.79
N SER A 191 6.84 -14.18 5.86
CA SER A 191 7.51 -14.23 4.55
C SER A 191 8.58 -13.15 4.37
N GLY A 192 8.79 -12.25 5.34
CA GLY A 192 9.75 -11.15 5.21
C GLY A 192 9.40 -10.14 4.11
N ARG A 193 8.15 -10.08 3.66
CA ARG A 193 7.73 -9.22 2.55
C ARG A 193 7.86 -7.76 2.90
N THR A 194 8.26 -6.96 1.93
CA THR A 194 8.25 -5.50 2.00
C THR A 194 6.86 -5.00 1.61
N VAL A 195 6.27 -4.14 2.43
CA VAL A 195 4.94 -3.58 2.16
C VAL A 195 4.98 -2.07 2.21
N VAL A 196 4.37 -1.42 1.21
CA VAL A 196 4.05 0.01 1.24
C VAL A 196 2.54 0.14 1.13
N MET A 197 1.91 0.81 2.09
CA MET A 197 0.47 0.99 2.07
C MET A 197 0.07 2.44 2.36
N VAL A 198 -1.00 2.89 1.73
CA VAL A 198 -1.63 4.17 2.05
C VAL A 198 -2.69 3.91 3.11
N LEU A 199 -2.64 4.62 4.22
CA LEU A 199 -3.64 4.54 5.28
C LEU A 199 -4.17 5.92 5.65
N HIS A 200 -5.46 5.99 6.01
CA HIS A 200 -6.10 7.22 6.49
C HIS A 200 -6.13 7.30 8.02
N ASP A 201 -6.29 6.17 8.70
CA ASP A 201 -6.30 6.12 10.16
C ASP A 201 -4.87 6.15 10.69
N LEU A 202 -4.55 7.21 11.45
CA LEU A 202 -3.23 7.44 12.02
C LEU A 202 -2.87 6.43 13.10
N ASN A 203 -3.85 5.98 13.88
CA ASN A 203 -3.64 5.02 14.96
C ASN A 203 -3.39 3.62 14.40
N LEU A 204 -4.14 3.22 13.37
CA LEU A 204 -3.86 1.99 12.64
C LEU A 204 -2.52 2.05 11.92
N ALA A 205 -2.17 3.18 11.29
CA ALA A 205 -0.86 3.35 10.67
C ALA A 205 0.29 3.20 11.70
N ALA A 206 0.15 3.80 12.89
CA ALA A 206 1.13 3.67 13.97
C ALA A 206 1.28 2.23 14.48
N ARG A 207 0.17 1.48 14.53
CA ARG A 207 0.14 0.13 15.09
C ARG A 207 0.71 -0.91 14.13
N TYR A 208 0.48 -0.75 12.81
CA TYR A 208 0.76 -1.78 11.82
C TYR A 208 1.98 -1.49 10.94
N ALA A 209 2.57 -0.30 11.00
CA ALA A 209 3.74 0.04 10.20
C ALA A 209 5.00 0.19 11.05
N ASP A 210 6.14 -0.26 10.50
CA ASP A 210 7.47 -0.02 11.08
C ASP A 210 7.91 1.43 10.83
N ARG A 211 7.47 2.01 9.73
CA ARG A 211 7.80 3.37 9.30
C ARG A 211 6.59 4.10 8.75
N LEU A 212 6.52 5.38 9.06
CA LEU A 212 5.53 6.28 8.50
C LEU A 212 6.21 7.28 7.56
N VAL A 213 5.50 7.64 6.50
CA VAL A 213 5.85 8.72 5.58
C VAL A 213 4.69 9.70 5.55
N ALA A 214 4.85 10.86 6.18
CA ALA A 214 3.82 11.88 6.23
C ALA A 214 3.99 12.86 5.06
N MET A 215 2.96 12.94 4.23
CA MET A 215 2.94 13.79 3.03
C MET A 215 1.99 14.97 3.19
N LYS A 216 2.40 16.11 2.62
CA LYS A 216 1.56 17.30 2.44
C LYS A 216 1.94 18.01 1.13
N ASP A 217 0.95 18.44 0.38
CA ASP A 217 1.12 19.24 -0.85
C ASP A 217 2.15 18.66 -1.83
N GLY A 218 2.11 17.34 -2.03
CA GLY A 218 2.98 16.61 -2.95
C GLY A 218 4.42 16.39 -2.48
N ARG A 219 4.73 16.63 -1.20
CA ARG A 219 6.06 16.47 -0.61
C ARG A 219 6.01 15.61 0.65
N ILE A 220 7.13 14.99 0.99
CA ILE A 220 7.31 14.36 2.30
C ILE A 220 7.71 15.47 3.28
N VAL A 221 6.96 15.59 4.38
CA VAL A 221 7.25 16.51 5.48
C VAL A 221 8.18 15.85 6.49
N VAL A 222 7.84 14.61 6.87
CA VAL A 222 8.63 13.82 7.83
C VAL A 222 8.47 12.34 7.52
N SER A 223 9.52 11.54 7.75
CA SER A 223 9.49 10.09 7.64
C SER A 223 10.35 9.45 8.72
N GLY A 224 9.90 8.33 9.28
CA GLY A 224 10.61 7.63 10.35
C GLY A 224 9.75 6.59 11.06
N PRO A 225 10.21 6.08 12.20
CA PRO A 225 9.37 5.29 13.09
C PRO A 225 8.11 6.05 13.51
N PRO A 226 7.00 5.36 13.84
CA PRO A 226 5.75 6.03 14.22
C PRO A 226 5.89 7.09 15.32
N ALA A 227 6.75 6.86 16.32
CA ALA A 227 6.98 7.79 17.43
C ALA A 227 7.63 9.12 16.99
N ASP A 228 8.45 9.10 15.96
CA ASP A 228 9.12 10.30 15.44
C ASP A 228 8.21 11.10 14.49
N VAL A 229 7.26 10.42 13.83
CA VAL A 229 6.37 11.03 12.85
C VAL A 229 5.07 11.54 13.49
N LEU A 230 4.45 10.76 14.38
CA LEU A 230 3.19 11.15 15.04
C LEU A 230 3.48 11.94 16.32
N THR A 231 3.91 13.18 16.15
CA THR A 231 4.07 14.17 17.22
C THR A 231 2.99 15.23 17.10
N GLU A 232 2.64 15.90 18.21
CA GLU A 232 1.64 16.98 18.21
C GLU A 232 2.02 18.10 17.20
N ALA A 233 3.32 18.42 17.08
CA ALA A 233 3.83 19.39 16.13
C ALA A 233 3.62 18.96 14.67
N ASN A 234 3.99 17.72 14.33
CA ASN A 234 3.82 17.20 12.96
C ASN A 234 2.34 17.04 12.59
N LEU A 235 1.48 16.67 13.55
CA LEU A 235 0.03 16.57 13.33
C LEU A 235 -0.58 17.94 13.02
N LEU A 236 -0.13 18.97 13.72
CA LEU A 236 -0.54 20.35 13.42
C LEU A 236 -0.01 20.81 12.06
N GLU A 237 1.26 20.55 11.76
CA GLU A 237 1.88 20.97 10.49
C GLU A 237 1.26 20.26 9.29
N VAL A 238 1.16 18.90 9.34
CA VAL A 238 0.73 18.08 8.19
C VAL A 238 -0.79 18.16 8.00
N PHE A 239 -1.56 17.96 9.09
CA PHE A 239 -3.01 17.79 9.04
C PHE A 239 -3.79 19.04 9.49
N GLY A 240 -3.14 20.05 10.09
CA GLY A 240 -3.82 21.16 10.76
C GLY A 240 -4.60 20.70 12.00
N LEU A 241 -4.27 19.55 12.54
CA LEU A 241 -4.96 18.88 13.64
C LEU A 241 -4.29 19.22 14.96
N ASP A 242 -5.04 19.83 15.87
CA ASP A 242 -4.65 19.94 17.28
C ASP A 242 -5.01 18.61 17.99
N ALA A 243 -4.02 17.93 18.51
CA ALA A 243 -4.18 16.60 19.09
C ALA A 243 -3.24 16.39 20.27
N ARG A 244 -3.56 15.42 21.14
CA ARG A 244 -2.64 14.83 22.09
C ARG A 244 -2.11 13.52 21.55
N VAL A 245 -0.84 13.25 21.81
CA VAL A 245 -0.22 11.97 21.49
C VAL A 245 0.20 11.30 22.79
N VAL A 246 -0.34 10.11 23.05
CA VAL A 246 -0.06 9.32 24.22
C VAL A 246 0.35 7.90 23.82
N PRO A 247 1.02 7.12 24.66
CA PRO A 247 1.26 5.71 24.37
C PRO A 247 -0.06 4.92 24.29
N ASP A 248 -0.24 4.11 23.25
CA ASP A 248 -1.34 3.13 23.17
C ASP A 248 -1.16 2.10 24.29
N PRO A 249 -2.14 1.91 25.20
CA PRO A 249 -2.02 0.98 26.32
C PRO A 249 -1.94 -0.49 25.91
N VAL A 250 -2.28 -0.83 24.65
CA VAL A 250 -2.26 -2.20 24.11
C VAL A 250 -1.00 -2.45 23.30
N ALA A 251 -0.69 -1.56 22.35
CA ALA A 251 0.40 -1.75 21.39
C ALA A 251 1.68 -1.00 21.78
N GLY A 252 1.62 -0.03 22.71
CA GLY A 252 2.76 0.83 23.08
C GLY A 252 3.16 1.84 22.01
N THR A 253 2.49 1.83 20.84
CA THR A 253 2.71 2.78 19.75
C THR A 253 2.05 4.13 20.04
N PRO A 254 2.38 5.22 19.29
CA PRO A 254 1.68 6.49 19.45
C PRO A 254 0.18 6.35 19.20
N LEU A 255 -0.64 6.86 20.10
CA LEU A 255 -2.10 6.99 19.98
C LEU A 255 -2.44 8.48 19.84
N VAL A 256 -2.99 8.84 18.70
CA VAL A 256 -3.44 10.21 18.41
C VAL A 256 -4.86 10.40 18.93
N ILE A 257 -5.03 11.37 19.81
CA ILE A 257 -6.33 11.77 20.37
C ILE A 257 -6.63 13.18 19.83
N PRO A 258 -7.56 13.33 18.88
CA PRO A 258 -7.88 14.63 18.30
C PRO A 258 -8.58 15.53 19.34
N ILE A 259 -8.15 16.81 19.39
CA ILE A 259 -8.79 17.86 20.19
C ILE A 259 -9.68 18.71 19.30
N GLY A 260 -9.18 19.08 18.10
CA GLY A 260 -9.90 19.90 17.15
C GLY A 260 -9.03 20.40 16.01
N HIS A 261 -9.62 21.19 15.10
CA HIS A 261 -8.88 21.91 14.09
C HIS A 261 -8.54 23.32 14.62
N ARG A 262 -7.29 23.76 14.55
CA ARG A 262 -6.97 25.17 14.67
C ARG A 262 -7.47 25.86 13.41
N HIS A 263 -8.61 26.55 13.52
CA HIS A 263 -9.01 27.52 12.50
C HIS A 263 -7.88 28.55 12.42
N ARG A 264 -7.21 28.68 11.26
CA ARG A 264 -6.46 29.88 10.95
C ARG A 264 -7.46 31.05 11.03
N THR A 265 -7.39 31.80 12.11
CA THR A 265 -8.06 33.12 12.15
C THR A 265 -7.46 33.90 10.98
N PRO A 266 -8.26 34.38 10.00
CA PRO A 266 -7.69 35.22 8.97
C PRO A 266 -7.07 36.44 9.66
N GLU A 267 -5.77 36.64 9.46
CA GLU A 267 -5.12 37.89 9.84
C GLU A 267 -5.87 39.03 9.14
N ARG A 268 -6.40 39.97 9.96
CA ARG A 268 -7.10 41.17 9.49
C ARG A 268 -6.08 42.17 8.93
#